data_e8f1d3c137cc5668196b5b183743e632
#
_entry.id   e8f1d3c137cc5668196b5b183743e632
#
_cell.length_a   1.000
_cell.length_b   1.000
_cell.length_c   1.000
_cell.angle_alpha   90.00
_cell.angle_beta   90.00
_cell.angle_gamma   90.00
#
_symmetry.space_group_name_H-M   'P 1'
#
loop_
_entity.id
_entity.type
_entity.pdbx_description
1 polymer ?
#
loop_
_entity_poly.entity_id
_entity_poly.type
_entity_poly.pdbx_seq_one_letter_code
_entity_poly.pdbx_strand_id
1 'polypeptide(L)'
;MHRLKDKRALITGGTSGIGLETARQFLGEGARVMITGQNPATAEAARKELGNDVQIVHSDASDPAAQKALAESVRQAFGGLDVLFANAGIADLRPVEGWDAAGFDRTFAINVKGPFFLIQALLPLLANPASIVLNASVNAHIGMANTSVYGASKAALLSLVRTLSGELIGRGIRVNAVSPGPISTPLYGKLGLSEADLKAVAASIQGQVPAGRFGNPSEIAKAVVFLASDESAFTVGSELLIDGGMSL
;
A
#
# COMPACT_ATOMS: atom_id res chain seq x y z
N MET A 1 9.23 -21.59 -1.57
CA MET A 1 9.59 -21.09 -2.91
C MET A 1 10.20 -19.72 -2.71
N HIS A 2 11.25 -19.37 -3.44
CA HIS A 2 11.88 -18.04 -3.30
C HIS A 2 11.53 -17.19 -4.52
N ARG A 3 10.24 -16.79 -4.64
CA ARG A 3 9.69 -16.03 -5.79
C ARG A 3 10.31 -14.64 -5.95
N LEU A 4 10.87 -14.09 -4.87
CA LEU A 4 11.50 -12.77 -4.84
C LEU A 4 13.00 -12.86 -4.49
N LYS A 5 13.63 -14.01 -4.77
CA LYS A 5 15.05 -14.23 -4.45
C LYS A 5 15.90 -13.09 -5.02
N ASP A 6 16.71 -12.50 -4.14
CA ASP A 6 17.64 -11.41 -4.42
C ASP A 6 17.00 -10.09 -4.92
N LYS A 7 15.65 -10.01 -5.03
CA LYS A 7 14.94 -8.77 -5.38
C LYS A 7 15.08 -7.75 -4.27
N ARG A 8 15.33 -6.50 -4.65
CA ARG A 8 15.39 -5.34 -3.75
C ARG A 8 14.02 -4.69 -3.72
N ALA A 9 13.40 -4.64 -2.56
CA ALA A 9 12.02 -4.21 -2.40
C ALA A 9 11.88 -3.04 -1.41
N LEU A 10 11.08 -2.05 -1.79
CA LEU A 10 10.64 -0.96 -0.92
C LEU A 10 9.14 -1.10 -0.67
N ILE A 11 8.74 -1.04 0.61
CA ILE A 11 7.34 -1.07 1.06
C ILE A 11 7.07 0.17 1.89
N THR A 12 6.22 1.08 1.41
CA THR A 12 5.83 2.23 2.22
C THR A 12 4.71 1.86 3.20
N GLY A 13 4.73 2.46 4.41
CA GLY A 13 3.78 2.07 5.45
C GLY A 13 3.95 0.62 5.91
N GLY A 14 5.19 0.12 5.92
CA GLY A 14 5.56 -1.26 6.22
C GLY A 14 5.65 -1.61 7.71
N THR A 15 5.35 -0.67 8.61
CA THR A 15 5.49 -0.89 10.06
C THR A 15 4.22 -1.43 10.74
N SER A 16 3.15 -1.67 9.99
CA SER A 16 1.90 -2.25 10.50
C SER A 16 1.01 -2.82 9.39
N GLY A 17 0.02 -3.64 9.76
CA GLY A 17 -1.06 -4.11 8.90
C GLY A 17 -0.58 -4.82 7.63
N ILE A 18 -1.16 -4.45 6.49
CA ILE A 18 -0.87 -5.06 5.17
C ILE A 18 0.62 -4.90 4.81
N GLY A 19 1.19 -3.70 5.04
CA GLY A 19 2.58 -3.43 4.70
C GLY A 19 3.57 -4.29 5.50
N LEU A 20 3.33 -4.46 6.80
CA LEU A 20 4.17 -5.30 7.68
C LEU A 20 4.10 -6.77 7.28
N GLU A 21 2.89 -7.27 7.03
CA GLU A 21 2.71 -8.65 6.57
C GLU A 21 3.34 -8.88 5.19
N THR A 22 3.24 -7.89 4.30
CA THR A 22 3.92 -7.96 2.99
C THR A 22 5.44 -8.01 3.17
N ALA A 23 5.99 -7.19 4.07
CA ALA A 23 7.44 -7.21 4.37
C ALA A 23 7.88 -8.59 4.87
N ARG A 24 7.11 -9.22 5.78
CA ARG A 24 7.38 -10.57 6.27
C ARG A 24 7.41 -11.60 5.13
N GLN A 25 6.39 -11.56 4.24
CA GLN A 25 6.32 -12.49 3.13
C GLN A 25 7.43 -12.24 2.10
N PHE A 26 7.78 -10.98 1.83
CA PHE A 26 8.89 -10.65 0.92
C PHE A 26 10.22 -11.18 1.44
N LEU A 27 10.51 -11.02 2.74
CA LEU A 27 11.70 -11.60 3.38
C LEU A 27 11.67 -13.14 3.27
N GLY A 28 10.54 -13.77 3.55
CA GLY A 28 10.35 -15.23 3.43
C GLY A 28 10.49 -15.74 1.98
N GLU A 29 10.26 -14.90 0.99
CA GLU A 29 10.45 -15.20 -0.45
C GLU A 29 11.86 -14.81 -0.95
N GLY A 30 12.76 -14.39 -0.06
CA GLY A 30 14.18 -14.15 -0.35
C GLY A 30 14.50 -12.73 -0.85
N ALA A 31 13.60 -11.76 -0.67
CA ALA A 31 13.87 -10.37 -1.01
C ALA A 31 14.72 -9.66 0.06
N ARG A 32 15.48 -8.65 -0.37
CA ARG A 32 16.06 -7.63 0.50
C ARG A 32 15.04 -6.52 0.66
N VAL A 33 14.61 -6.22 1.90
CA VAL A 33 13.45 -5.37 2.15
C VAL A 33 13.82 -4.09 2.89
N MET A 34 13.33 -2.96 2.38
CA MET A 34 13.27 -1.68 3.07
C MET A 34 11.79 -1.33 3.31
N ILE A 35 11.47 -0.88 4.52
CA ILE A 35 10.12 -0.43 4.86
C ILE A 35 10.16 1.01 5.37
N THR A 36 9.03 1.73 5.25
CA THR A 36 8.90 3.05 5.87
C THR A 36 7.78 3.08 6.90
N GLY A 37 7.90 3.99 7.86
CA GLY A 37 6.87 4.34 8.82
C GLY A 37 7.17 5.68 9.49
N GLN A 38 6.15 6.33 10.03
CA GLN A 38 6.28 7.62 10.73
C GLN A 38 6.35 7.46 12.26
N ASN A 39 5.75 6.40 12.80
CA ASN A 39 5.66 6.21 14.25
C ASN A 39 6.85 5.37 14.75
N PRO A 40 7.73 5.92 15.63
CA PRO A 40 8.87 5.19 16.15
C PRO A 40 8.51 3.91 16.91
N ALA A 41 7.38 3.89 17.62
CA ALA A 41 6.95 2.70 18.36
C ALA A 41 6.57 1.53 17.43
N THR A 42 5.86 1.83 16.32
CA THR A 42 5.54 0.79 15.32
C THR A 42 6.78 0.36 14.54
N ALA A 43 7.74 1.25 14.31
CA ALA A 43 8.99 0.92 13.66
C ALA A 43 9.83 -0.04 14.54
N GLU A 44 9.91 0.22 15.85
CA GLU A 44 10.59 -0.66 16.80
C GLU A 44 9.90 -2.04 16.91
N ALA A 45 8.57 -2.06 16.96
CA ALA A 45 7.82 -3.32 16.96
C ALA A 45 8.06 -4.13 15.67
N ALA A 46 8.05 -3.47 14.51
CA ALA A 46 8.33 -4.09 13.22
C ALA A 46 9.76 -4.66 13.17
N ARG A 47 10.75 -3.95 13.73
CA ARG A 47 12.13 -4.44 13.82
C ARG A 47 12.23 -5.70 14.65
N LYS A 48 11.54 -5.74 15.81
CA LYS A 48 11.52 -6.94 16.65
C LYS A 48 10.88 -8.14 15.95
N GLU A 49 9.86 -7.89 15.14
CA GLU A 49 9.12 -8.93 14.44
C GLU A 49 9.84 -9.44 13.18
N LEU A 50 10.42 -8.53 12.37
CA LEU A 50 11.03 -8.87 11.09
C LEU A 50 12.53 -9.20 11.20
N GLY A 51 13.15 -8.88 12.33
CA GLY A 51 14.59 -9.08 12.53
C GLY A 51 15.45 -7.93 11.99
N ASN A 52 16.79 -8.17 11.96
CA ASN A 52 17.76 -7.14 11.58
C ASN A 52 17.98 -7.02 10.05
N ASP A 53 17.47 -7.94 9.27
CA ASP A 53 17.64 -7.97 7.81
C ASP A 53 16.76 -6.95 7.09
N VAL A 54 15.77 -6.37 7.79
CA VAL A 54 14.93 -5.31 7.27
C VAL A 54 15.51 -3.92 7.57
N GLN A 55 15.54 -3.08 6.55
CA GLN A 55 15.88 -1.66 6.73
C GLN A 55 14.59 -0.86 7.01
N ILE A 56 14.60 -0.04 8.04
CA ILE A 56 13.46 0.78 8.42
C ILE A 56 13.85 2.25 8.33
N VAL A 57 13.13 3.00 7.49
CA VAL A 57 13.37 4.43 7.23
C VAL A 57 12.17 5.23 7.70
N HIS A 58 12.42 6.30 8.46
CA HIS A 58 11.38 7.29 8.75
C HIS A 58 11.12 8.14 7.51
N SER A 59 9.87 8.18 7.04
CA SER A 59 9.50 8.98 5.86
C SER A 59 8.05 9.44 5.97
N ASP A 60 7.83 10.72 5.71
CA ASP A 60 6.48 11.28 5.58
C ASP A 60 6.00 11.11 4.13
N ALA A 61 4.96 10.30 3.94
CA ALA A 61 4.39 10.05 2.62
C ALA A 61 3.77 11.31 1.98
N SER A 62 3.40 12.33 2.74
CA SER A 62 2.80 13.57 2.22
C SER A 62 3.83 14.55 1.65
N ASP A 63 5.10 14.43 2.04
CA ASP A 63 6.17 15.38 1.70
C ASP A 63 7.01 14.91 0.50
N PRO A 64 6.97 15.61 -0.66
CA PRO A 64 7.82 15.29 -1.81
C PRO A 64 9.32 15.34 -1.52
N ALA A 65 9.78 16.17 -0.58
CA ALA A 65 11.19 16.21 -0.20
C ALA A 65 11.59 14.92 0.54
N ALA A 66 10.72 14.42 1.43
CA ALA A 66 10.91 13.13 2.08
C ALA A 66 10.94 11.96 1.07
N GLN A 67 10.16 12.03 -0.02
CA GLN A 67 10.21 11.00 -1.07
C GLN A 67 11.55 11.00 -1.82
N LYS A 68 12.15 12.17 -2.08
CA LYS A 68 13.50 12.26 -2.66
C LYS A 68 14.57 11.71 -1.70
N ALA A 69 14.48 12.04 -0.41
CA ALA A 69 15.37 11.50 0.61
C ALA A 69 15.25 9.97 0.75
N LEU A 70 14.04 9.44 0.64
CA LEU A 70 13.79 8.00 0.65
C LEU A 70 14.43 7.31 -0.58
N ALA A 71 14.29 7.90 -1.77
CA ALA A 71 14.96 7.39 -2.97
C ALA A 71 16.48 7.36 -2.81
N GLU A 72 17.06 8.38 -2.18
CA GLU A 72 18.49 8.41 -1.86
C GLU A 72 18.87 7.29 -0.87
N SER A 73 18.05 7.03 0.15
CA SER A 73 18.24 5.89 1.07
C SER A 73 18.23 4.55 0.34
N VAL A 74 17.30 4.37 -0.62
CA VAL A 74 17.26 3.17 -1.49
C VAL A 74 18.55 3.06 -2.31
N ARG A 75 19.03 4.16 -2.90
CA ARG A 75 20.26 4.17 -3.69
C ARG A 75 21.46 3.74 -2.85
N GLN A 76 21.60 4.27 -1.64
CA GLN A 76 22.71 3.95 -0.74
C GLN A 76 22.68 2.50 -0.27
N ALA A 77 21.49 1.98 0.06
CA ALA A 77 21.33 0.65 0.63
C ALA A 77 21.37 -0.47 -0.41
N PHE A 78 20.78 -0.22 -1.58
CA PHE A 78 20.52 -1.25 -2.58
C PHE A 78 21.18 -1.00 -3.93
N GLY A 79 21.58 0.24 -4.23
CA GLY A 79 22.09 0.64 -5.55
C GLY A 79 21.04 0.67 -6.67
N GLY A 80 19.85 0.11 -6.43
CA GLY A 80 18.73 0.05 -7.37
C GLY A 80 17.51 -0.60 -6.72
N LEU A 81 16.39 -0.71 -7.44
CA LEU A 81 15.14 -1.22 -6.90
C LEU A 81 14.43 -2.12 -7.93
N ASP A 82 13.97 -3.28 -7.50
CA ASP A 82 13.24 -4.24 -8.34
C ASP A 82 11.73 -4.20 -8.08
N VAL A 83 11.33 -3.89 -6.84
CA VAL A 83 9.91 -3.89 -6.42
C VAL A 83 9.61 -2.67 -5.57
N LEU A 84 8.54 -1.95 -5.91
CA LEU A 84 7.91 -0.95 -5.05
C LEU A 84 6.50 -1.40 -4.69
N PHE A 85 6.21 -1.53 -3.38
CA PHE A 85 4.84 -1.57 -2.90
C PHE A 85 4.49 -0.23 -2.23
N ALA A 86 3.79 0.63 -2.97
CA ALA A 86 3.29 1.92 -2.49
C ALA A 86 2.01 1.69 -1.69
N ASN A 87 2.17 1.38 -0.40
CA ASN A 87 1.10 0.97 0.50
C ASN A 87 0.73 2.06 1.51
N ALA A 88 1.62 2.98 1.84
CA ALA A 88 1.32 4.06 2.79
C ALA A 88 0.06 4.82 2.38
N GLY A 89 -0.87 4.97 3.33
CA GLY A 89 -2.13 5.67 3.11
C GLY A 89 -2.90 5.84 4.41
N ILE A 90 -3.88 6.75 4.37
CA ILE A 90 -4.83 6.99 5.45
C ILE A 90 -6.26 6.78 4.97
N ALA A 91 -7.11 6.34 5.87
CA ALA A 91 -8.56 6.34 5.72
C ALA A 91 -9.14 7.34 6.72
N ASP A 92 -9.39 8.55 6.27
CA ASP A 92 -10.12 9.57 7.02
C ASP A 92 -11.57 9.52 6.53
N LEU A 93 -12.46 9.16 7.45
CA LEU A 93 -13.87 8.88 7.13
C LEU A 93 -14.74 9.93 7.82
N ARG A 94 -15.39 10.77 7.02
CA ARG A 94 -16.22 11.87 7.51
C ARG A 94 -17.45 12.08 6.63
N PRO A 95 -18.60 12.51 7.19
CA PRO A 95 -19.69 13.01 6.38
C PRO A 95 -19.26 14.25 5.57
N VAL A 96 -19.95 14.55 4.46
CA VAL A 96 -19.57 15.65 3.56
C VAL A 96 -19.40 16.97 4.28
N GLU A 97 -20.31 17.31 5.18
CA GLU A 97 -20.30 18.54 5.97
C GLU A 97 -19.17 18.61 7.00
N GLY A 98 -18.58 17.49 7.34
CA GLY A 98 -17.45 17.41 8.30
C GLY A 98 -16.06 17.60 7.67
N TRP A 99 -16.00 17.85 6.35
CA TRP A 99 -14.73 18.06 5.66
C TRP A 99 -14.30 19.51 5.66
N ASP A 100 -13.04 19.73 5.98
CA ASP A 100 -12.32 20.99 5.73
C ASP A 100 -11.26 20.81 4.63
N ALA A 101 -10.77 21.91 4.09
CA ALA A 101 -9.75 21.89 3.04
C ALA A 101 -8.47 21.18 3.50
N ALA A 102 -8.07 21.36 4.74
CA ALA A 102 -6.84 20.77 5.29
C ALA A 102 -6.93 19.23 5.37
N GLY A 103 -8.07 18.66 5.78
CA GLY A 103 -8.31 17.22 5.79
C GLY A 103 -8.34 16.62 4.38
N PHE A 104 -8.99 17.33 3.44
CA PHE A 104 -9.00 16.96 2.02
C PHE A 104 -7.57 16.92 1.46
N ASP A 105 -6.84 18.02 1.60
CA ASP A 105 -5.47 18.15 1.09
C ASP A 105 -4.53 17.12 1.71
N ARG A 106 -4.65 16.87 3.02
CA ARG A 106 -3.86 15.85 3.70
C ARG A 106 -4.13 14.44 3.13
N THR A 107 -5.40 14.11 2.88
CA THR A 107 -5.77 12.80 2.33
C THR A 107 -5.17 12.62 0.93
N PHE A 108 -5.30 13.59 0.05
CA PHE A 108 -4.72 13.55 -1.28
C PHE A 108 -3.19 13.63 -1.26
N ALA A 109 -2.60 14.40 -0.36
CA ALA A 109 -1.15 14.49 -0.21
C ALA A 109 -0.55 13.12 0.12
N ILE A 110 -1.14 12.38 1.07
CA ILE A 110 -0.64 11.07 1.48
C ILE A 110 -1.00 9.99 0.45
N ASN A 111 -2.27 9.93 0.03
CA ASN A 111 -2.77 8.78 -0.75
C ASN A 111 -2.44 8.87 -2.24
N VAL A 112 -2.25 10.06 -2.80
CA VAL A 112 -2.08 10.27 -4.24
C VAL A 112 -0.74 10.93 -4.56
N LYS A 113 -0.50 12.14 -4.02
CA LYS A 113 0.71 12.92 -4.31
C LYS A 113 1.97 12.18 -3.87
N GLY A 114 1.96 11.58 -2.69
CA GLY A 114 3.09 10.84 -2.13
C GLY A 114 3.55 9.68 -3.01
N PRO A 115 2.69 8.70 -3.33
CA PRO A 115 3.03 7.61 -4.24
C PRO A 115 3.53 8.10 -5.60
N PHE A 116 2.91 9.12 -6.18
CA PHE A 116 3.31 9.67 -7.46
C PHE A 116 4.74 10.22 -7.42
N PHE A 117 5.06 11.09 -6.46
CA PHE A 117 6.40 11.68 -6.34
C PHE A 117 7.45 10.69 -5.88
N LEU A 118 7.07 9.65 -5.11
CA LEU A 118 7.97 8.56 -4.79
C LEU A 118 8.35 7.76 -6.05
N ILE A 119 7.37 7.38 -6.86
CA ILE A 119 7.62 6.71 -8.14
C ILE A 119 8.55 7.57 -9.00
N GLN A 120 8.25 8.86 -9.16
CA GLN A 120 9.09 9.79 -9.92
C GLN A 120 10.54 9.82 -9.42
N ALA A 121 10.74 9.91 -8.09
CA ALA A 121 12.08 9.95 -7.51
C ALA A 121 12.83 8.62 -7.67
N LEU A 122 12.12 7.49 -7.70
CA LEU A 122 12.71 6.15 -7.86
C LEU A 122 12.96 5.76 -9.32
N LEU A 123 12.40 6.47 -10.31
CA LEU A 123 12.55 6.12 -11.74
C LEU A 123 13.99 5.86 -12.19
N PRO A 124 15.02 6.62 -11.72
CA PRO A 124 16.42 6.34 -12.10
C PRO A 124 17.00 5.09 -11.47
N LEU A 125 16.36 4.55 -10.42
CA LEU A 125 16.83 3.40 -9.63
C LEU A 125 16.09 2.11 -9.98
N LEU A 126 14.95 2.21 -10.67
CA LEU A 126 14.16 1.04 -11.05
C LEU A 126 14.91 0.17 -12.06
N ALA A 127 15.01 -1.10 -11.75
CA ALA A 127 15.61 -2.11 -12.61
C ALA A 127 14.77 -2.35 -13.87
N ASN A 128 15.33 -3.11 -14.79
CA ASN A 128 14.63 -3.68 -15.93
C ASN A 128 14.89 -5.20 -15.94
N PRO A 129 13.89 -6.04 -15.58
CA PRO A 129 12.50 -5.68 -15.22
C PRO A 129 12.33 -5.17 -13.78
N ALA A 130 11.24 -4.39 -13.55
CA ALA A 130 10.78 -4.00 -12.23
C ALA A 130 9.25 -4.07 -12.10
N SER A 131 8.75 -4.09 -10.85
CA SER A 131 7.32 -4.10 -10.55
C SER A 131 6.96 -3.02 -9.54
N ILE A 132 5.92 -2.24 -9.85
CA ILE A 132 5.28 -1.28 -8.95
C ILE A 132 3.89 -1.80 -8.64
N VAL A 133 3.54 -1.89 -7.36
CA VAL A 133 2.20 -2.24 -6.90
C VAL A 133 1.65 -1.09 -6.07
N LEU A 134 0.47 -0.58 -6.42
CA LEU A 134 -0.23 0.46 -5.65
C LEU A 134 -1.32 -0.17 -4.79
N ASN A 135 -1.42 0.27 -3.53
CA ASN A 135 -2.48 -0.16 -2.62
C ASN A 135 -3.70 0.76 -2.75
N ALA A 136 -4.65 0.39 -3.62
CA ALA A 136 -5.92 1.07 -3.80
C ALA A 136 -6.94 0.66 -2.72
N SER A 137 -8.21 0.45 -3.06
CA SER A 137 -9.27 0.00 -2.14
C SER A 137 -10.53 -0.36 -2.92
N VAL A 138 -11.35 -1.25 -2.39
CA VAL A 138 -12.72 -1.49 -2.85
C VAL A 138 -13.55 -0.19 -2.91
N ASN A 139 -13.26 0.79 -2.04
CA ASN A 139 -13.92 2.11 -2.04
C ASN A 139 -13.65 2.94 -3.32
N ALA A 140 -12.77 2.50 -4.21
CA ALA A 140 -12.66 3.08 -5.54
C ALA A 140 -13.81 2.66 -6.48
N HIS A 141 -14.57 1.62 -6.12
CA HIS A 141 -15.62 0.99 -6.93
C HIS A 141 -17.02 1.11 -6.32
N ILE A 142 -17.12 1.17 -4.99
CA ILE A 142 -18.41 1.20 -4.28
C ILE A 142 -18.66 2.55 -3.64
N GLY A 143 -19.93 2.96 -3.61
CA GLY A 143 -20.39 4.13 -2.85
C GLY A 143 -20.68 3.74 -1.40
N MET A 144 -19.83 4.18 -0.48
CA MET A 144 -20.03 4.02 0.96
C MET A 144 -20.13 5.39 1.62
N ALA A 145 -21.10 5.57 2.53
CA ALA A 145 -21.24 6.81 3.27
C ALA A 145 -19.94 7.15 4.03
N ASN A 146 -19.64 8.43 4.16
CA ASN A 146 -18.45 8.99 4.83
C ASN A 146 -17.11 8.69 4.15
N THR A 147 -17.08 8.09 2.95
CA THR A 147 -15.83 7.74 2.26
C THR A 147 -15.52 8.62 1.04
N SER A 148 -16.23 9.74 0.83
CA SER A 148 -16.15 10.54 -0.40
C SER A 148 -14.72 10.91 -0.80
N VAL A 149 -13.94 11.51 0.09
CA VAL A 149 -12.56 11.93 -0.19
C VAL A 149 -11.60 10.74 -0.25
N TYR A 150 -11.77 9.78 0.67
CA TYR A 150 -10.98 8.55 0.66
C TYR A 150 -11.19 7.75 -0.64
N GLY A 151 -12.44 7.46 -1.01
CA GLY A 151 -12.79 6.74 -2.23
C GLY A 151 -12.25 7.45 -3.48
N ALA A 152 -12.43 8.77 -3.58
CA ALA A 152 -11.86 9.58 -4.68
C ALA A 152 -10.34 9.45 -4.76
N SER A 153 -9.62 9.48 -3.62
CA SER A 153 -8.17 9.31 -3.59
C SER A 153 -7.74 7.93 -4.08
N LYS A 154 -8.52 6.88 -3.76
CA LYS A 154 -8.23 5.51 -4.18
C LYS A 154 -8.58 5.27 -5.66
N ALA A 155 -9.64 5.89 -6.17
CA ALA A 155 -9.95 5.91 -7.60
C ALA A 155 -8.86 6.63 -8.43
N ALA A 156 -8.29 7.72 -7.90
CA ALA A 156 -7.16 8.40 -8.52
C ALA A 156 -5.93 7.49 -8.66
N LEU A 157 -5.65 6.62 -7.67
CA LEU A 157 -4.57 5.62 -7.78
C LEU A 157 -4.80 4.63 -8.92
N LEU A 158 -6.04 4.16 -9.11
CA LEU A 158 -6.37 3.25 -10.22
C LEU A 158 -6.21 3.92 -11.60
N SER A 159 -6.48 5.22 -11.68
CA SER A 159 -6.17 5.99 -12.89
C SER A 159 -4.66 6.07 -13.13
N LEU A 160 -3.87 6.33 -12.08
CA LEU A 160 -2.40 6.34 -12.15
C LEU A 160 -1.83 4.98 -12.55
N VAL A 161 -2.40 3.86 -12.07
CA VAL A 161 -1.97 2.52 -12.47
C VAL A 161 -2.01 2.36 -13.99
N ARG A 162 -3.12 2.75 -14.62
CA ARG A 162 -3.30 2.61 -16.08
C ARG A 162 -2.35 3.53 -16.85
N THR A 163 -2.25 4.79 -16.46
CA THR A 163 -1.43 5.77 -17.18
C THR A 163 0.07 5.49 -17.01
N LEU A 164 0.53 5.24 -15.78
CA LEU A 164 1.93 4.89 -15.51
C LEU A 164 2.33 3.55 -16.14
N SER A 165 1.42 2.59 -16.24
CA SER A 165 1.68 1.35 -16.99
C SER A 165 2.03 1.64 -18.44
N GLY A 166 1.22 2.47 -19.12
CA GLY A 166 1.50 2.85 -20.52
C GLY A 166 2.82 3.61 -20.67
N GLU A 167 3.13 4.51 -19.73
CA GLU A 167 4.37 5.31 -19.79
C GLU A 167 5.64 4.50 -19.49
N LEU A 168 5.56 3.48 -18.62
CA LEU A 168 6.73 2.82 -18.06
C LEU A 168 7.01 1.43 -18.62
N ILE A 169 6.04 0.80 -19.32
CA ILE A 169 6.22 -0.58 -19.85
C ILE A 169 7.36 -0.67 -20.85
N GLY A 170 7.58 0.39 -21.65
CA GLY A 170 8.72 0.45 -22.58
C GLY A 170 10.10 0.43 -21.89
N ARG A 171 10.14 0.65 -20.58
CA ARG A 171 11.32 0.54 -19.71
C ARG A 171 11.38 -0.79 -18.96
N GLY A 172 10.48 -1.74 -19.24
CA GLY A 172 10.37 -3.01 -18.54
C GLY A 172 9.76 -2.90 -17.14
N ILE A 173 9.10 -1.78 -16.83
CA ILE A 173 8.49 -1.54 -15.51
C ILE A 173 6.98 -1.78 -15.61
N ARG A 174 6.49 -2.77 -14.86
CA ARG A 174 5.05 -3.07 -14.72
C ARG A 174 4.46 -2.28 -13.57
N VAL A 175 3.26 -1.72 -13.75
CA VAL A 175 2.51 -1.03 -12.70
C VAL A 175 1.15 -1.70 -12.55
N ASN A 176 0.82 -2.16 -11.35
CA ASN A 176 -0.45 -2.82 -11.05
C ASN A 176 -1.00 -2.34 -9.71
N ALA A 177 -2.21 -2.73 -9.35
CA ALA A 177 -2.81 -2.44 -8.07
C ALA A 177 -3.36 -3.68 -7.37
N VAL A 178 -3.43 -3.60 -6.05
CA VAL A 178 -4.34 -4.40 -5.22
C VAL A 178 -5.42 -3.49 -4.66
N SER A 179 -6.66 -3.96 -4.61
CA SER A 179 -7.79 -3.24 -4.01
C SER A 179 -8.40 -4.10 -2.91
N PRO A 180 -7.94 -3.92 -1.67
CA PRO A 180 -8.48 -4.65 -0.54
C PRO A 180 -9.91 -4.21 -0.21
N GLY A 181 -10.75 -5.17 0.21
CA GLY A 181 -11.94 -4.94 0.99
C GLY A 181 -11.62 -4.70 2.47
N PRO A 182 -12.57 -5.01 3.38
CA PRO A 182 -12.34 -4.92 4.82
C PRO A 182 -11.29 -5.94 5.27
N ILE A 183 -10.14 -5.46 5.72
CA ILE A 183 -9.02 -6.29 6.20
C ILE A 183 -8.81 -6.05 7.69
N SER A 184 -8.66 -7.11 8.47
CA SER A 184 -8.36 -7.05 9.90
C SER A 184 -6.98 -6.45 10.15
N THR A 185 -6.93 -5.14 10.38
CA THR A 185 -5.69 -4.37 10.59
C THR A 185 -5.86 -3.39 11.76
N PRO A 186 -4.78 -2.87 12.35
CA PRO A 186 -4.85 -1.83 13.36
C PRO A 186 -5.49 -0.51 12.90
N LEU A 187 -5.87 -0.38 11.64
CA LEU A 187 -6.52 0.80 11.09
C LEU A 187 -7.84 1.12 11.82
N TYR A 188 -8.64 0.10 12.12
CA TYR A 188 -9.92 0.27 12.81
C TYR A 188 -9.76 0.82 14.23
N GLY A 189 -8.71 0.45 14.95
CA GLY A 189 -8.40 1.00 16.28
C GLY A 189 -8.02 2.49 16.29
N LYS A 190 -7.79 3.10 15.11
CA LYS A 190 -7.48 4.53 14.98
C LYS A 190 -8.71 5.41 14.71
N LEU A 191 -9.90 4.81 14.63
CA LEU A 191 -11.14 5.55 14.34
C LEU A 191 -11.65 6.37 15.54
N GLY A 192 -11.04 6.25 16.73
CA GLY A 192 -11.42 7.01 17.93
C GLY A 192 -12.78 6.62 18.51
N LEU A 193 -13.31 5.45 18.14
CA LEU A 193 -14.60 4.92 18.60
C LEU A 193 -14.44 4.13 19.90
N SER A 194 -15.51 4.03 20.70
CA SER A 194 -15.56 3.10 21.84
C SER A 194 -15.45 1.64 21.37
N GLU A 195 -15.06 0.74 22.29
CA GLU A 195 -14.97 -0.70 21.96
C GLU A 195 -16.32 -1.28 21.50
N ALA A 196 -17.43 -0.83 22.08
CA ALA A 196 -18.76 -1.22 21.69
C ALA A 196 -19.13 -0.74 20.29
N ASP A 197 -18.83 0.52 19.97
CA ASP A 197 -19.07 1.09 18.63
C ASP A 197 -18.18 0.43 17.58
N LEU A 198 -16.92 0.14 17.90
CA LEU A 198 -16.02 -0.61 17.01
C LEU A 198 -16.57 -1.99 16.67
N LYS A 199 -17.11 -2.72 17.66
CA LYS A 199 -17.74 -4.02 17.43
C LYS A 199 -18.98 -3.91 16.56
N ALA A 200 -19.83 -2.89 16.80
CA ALA A 200 -21.03 -2.65 16.00
C ALA A 200 -20.69 -2.30 14.53
N VAL A 201 -19.72 -1.40 14.32
CA VAL A 201 -19.23 -1.03 13.00
C VAL A 201 -18.61 -2.25 12.29
N ALA A 202 -17.78 -3.03 12.98
CA ALA A 202 -17.19 -4.23 12.41
C ALA A 202 -18.25 -5.26 11.99
N ALA A 203 -19.26 -5.50 12.84
CA ALA A 203 -20.37 -6.41 12.49
C ALA A 203 -21.17 -5.92 11.27
N SER A 204 -21.45 -4.60 11.20
CA SER A 204 -22.12 -3.98 10.06
C SER A 204 -21.34 -4.15 8.76
N ILE A 205 -20.03 -3.88 8.78
CA ILE A 205 -19.16 -4.05 7.63
C ILE A 205 -19.08 -5.54 7.23
N GLN A 206 -18.90 -6.44 8.21
CA GLN A 206 -18.85 -7.88 7.95
C GLN A 206 -20.13 -8.40 7.28
N GLY A 207 -21.30 -7.87 7.67
CA GLY A 207 -22.57 -8.21 7.06
C GLY A 207 -22.72 -7.80 5.59
N GLN A 208 -21.87 -6.87 5.12
CA GLN A 208 -21.84 -6.44 3.72
C GLN A 208 -20.84 -7.24 2.87
N VAL A 209 -20.02 -8.10 3.48
CA VAL A 209 -19.05 -8.93 2.77
C VAL A 209 -19.66 -10.29 2.47
N PRO A 210 -19.89 -10.70 1.21
CA PRO A 210 -20.45 -12.00 0.87
C PRO A 210 -19.67 -13.20 1.46
N ALA A 211 -18.35 -13.09 1.59
CA ALA A 211 -17.54 -14.11 2.25
C ALA A 211 -17.78 -14.21 3.77
N GLY A 212 -18.61 -13.35 4.38
CA GLY A 212 -19.01 -13.40 5.79
C GLY A 212 -17.93 -13.09 6.81
N ARG A 213 -16.79 -12.54 6.38
CA ARG A 213 -15.66 -12.22 7.25
C ARG A 213 -14.80 -11.09 6.74
N PHE A 214 -14.02 -10.50 7.62
CA PHE A 214 -12.87 -9.69 7.23
C PHE A 214 -11.80 -10.56 6.58
N GLY A 215 -11.09 -10.00 5.60
CA GLY A 215 -9.87 -10.59 5.09
C GLY A 215 -8.71 -10.43 6.09
N ASN A 216 -7.67 -11.24 5.91
CA ASN A 216 -6.43 -11.13 6.67
C ASN A 216 -5.37 -10.37 5.86
N PRO A 217 -4.45 -9.64 6.50
CA PRO A 217 -3.33 -9.00 5.80
C PRO A 217 -2.53 -9.96 4.91
N SER A 218 -2.43 -11.23 5.31
CA SER A 218 -1.73 -12.26 4.54
C SER A 218 -2.37 -12.58 3.19
N GLU A 219 -3.69 -12.38 3.05
CA GLU A 219 -4.39 -12.62 1.78
C GLU A 219 -4.02 -11.52 0.76
N ILE A 220 -3.88 -10.27 1.23
CA ILE A 220 -3.39 -9.17 0.38
C ILE A 220 -1.90 -9.34 0.06
N ALA A 221 -1.09 -9.65 1.08
CA ALA A 221 0.36 -9.82 0.90
C ALA A 221 0.70 -10.90 -0.15
N LYS A 222 -0.04 -12.01 -0.20
CA LYS A 222 0.13 -13.05 -1.24
C LYS A 222 -0.11 -12.53 -2.64
N ALA A 223 -1.12 -11.69 -2.84
CA ALA A 223 -1.38 -11.04 -4.12
C ALA A 223 -0.29 -10.04 -4.49
N VAL A 224 0.22 -9.29 -3.51
CA VAL A 224 1.36 -8.38 -3.72
C VAL A 224 2.62 -9.16 -4.09
N VAL A 225 2.91 -10.30 -3.44
CA VAL A 225 4.03 -11.19 -3.83
C VAL A 225 3.87 -11.68 -5.26
N PHE A 226 2.67 -12.10 -5.67
CA PHE A 226 2.40 -12.49 -7.06
C PHE A 226 2.69 -11.34 -8.03
N LEU A 227 2.14 -10.14 -7.79
CA LEU A 227 2.35 -8.98 -8.66
C LEU A 227 3.82 -8.49 -8.66
N ALA A 228 4.56 -8.70 -7.58
CA ALA A 228 5.97 -8.35 -7.46
C ALA A 228 6.89 -9.35 -8.17
N SER A 229 6.45 -10.59 -8.35
CA SER A 229 7.24 -11.70 -8.91
C SER A 229 7.17 -11.77 -10.42
N ASP A 230 8.03 -12.63 -11.00
CA ASP A 230 8.04 -12.92 -12.43
C ASP A 230 6.84 -13.77 -12.88
N GLU A 231 6.07 -14.35 -11.92
CA GLU A 231 4.81 -15.06 -12.21
C GLU A 231 3.76 -14.14 -12.86
N SER A 232 3.85 -12.83 -12.62
CA SER A 232 2.97 -11.81 -13.20
C SER A 232 3.62 -11.02 -14.33
N ALA A 233 4.62 -11.58 -15.03
CA ALA A 233 5.37 -10.88 -16.07
C ALA A 233 4.50 -10.30 -17.19
N PHE A 234 3.35 -10.91 -17.48
CA PHE A 234 2.39 -10.44 -18.51
C PHE A 234 1.20 -9.65 -17.92
N THR A 235 1.25 -9.33 -16.61
CA THR A 235 0.20 -8.55 -15.90
C THR A 235 0.64 -7.09 -15.83
N VAL A 236 -0.04 -6.20 -16.57
CA VAL A 236 0.31 -4.78 -16.72
C VAL A 236 -0.97 -3.95 -16.68
N GLY A 237 -0.97 -2.88 -15.88
CA GLY A 237 -2.12 -1.98 -15.75
C GLY A 237 -3.34 -2.61 -15.08
N SER A 238 -3.15 -3.73 -14.42
CA SER A 238 -4.22 -4.54 -13.85
C SER A 238 -4.47 -4.19 -12.38
N GLU A 239 -5.67 -4.50 -11.94
CA GLU A 239 -6.10 -4.42 -10.56
C GLU A 239 -6.55 -5.80 -10.08
N LEU A 240 -6.11 -6.20 -8.88
CA LEU A 240 -6.65 -7.37 -8.19
C LEU A 240 -7.55 -6.91 -7.05
N LEU A 241 -8.86 -7.14 -7.19
CA LEU A 241 -9.84 -6.98 -6.12
C LEU A 241 -9.73 -8.16 -5.16
N ILE A 242 -9.53 -7.86 -3.86
CA ILE A 242 -9.40 -8.87 -2.79
C ILE A 242 -10.29 -8.41 -1.65
N ASP A 243 -11.59 -8.52 -1.83
CA ASP A 243 -12.62 -7.87 -1.03
C ASP A 243 -13.69 -8.82 -0.46
N GLY A 244 -13.54 -10.12 -0.66
CA GLY A 244 -14.52 -11.12 -0.21
C GLY A 244 -15.87 -11.01 -0.95
N GLY A 245 -15.89 -10.39 -2.12
CA GLY A 245 -17.07 -10.18 -2.95
C GLY A 245 -17.86 -8.90 -2.62
N MET A 246 -17.29 -7.98 -1.83
CA MET A 246 -17.99 -6.76 -1.40
C MET A 246 -18.37 -5.83 -2.57
N SER A 247 -17.68 -5.94 -3.69
CA SER A 247 -17.95 -5.13 -4.90
C SER A 247 -18.86 -5.79 -5.92
N LEU A 248 -19.46 -6.94 -5.61
CA LEU A 248 -20.40 -7.66 -6.50
C LEU A 248 -21.76 -6.99 -6.57
#